data_b5ac10145cb30c9d5b7cfa2537f89849
#
_entry.id   b5ac10145cb30c9d5b7cfa2537f89849
#
_cell.length_a   1.000
_cell.length_b   1.000
_cell.length_c   1.000
_cell.angle_alpha   90.00
_cell.angle_beta   90.00
_cell.angle_gamma   90.00
#
_symmetry.space_group_name_H-M   'P 1'
#
loop_
_entity.id
_entity.type
_entity.pdbx_description
1 polymer ?
#
loop_
_entity_poly.entity_id
_entity_poly.type
_entity_poly.pdbx_seq_one_letter_code
_entity_poly.pdbx_strand_id
1 'polypeptide(L)'
;MKRREFLKCSGTGVGAGLAALSLAGSVVAQPPAQQGAQQPAQPGTPSAQPIRPRYEFEVDIVEGQCGPHKAGQKIKYPDEKGKICPWLMDSMSGAVRVLEYGGSLPWLYKGTAYEKVIDPNGITTEFIRCPDPTRVVVAKITRRRVVSG
;
A
#
# COMPACT_ATOMS: atom_id res chain seq x y z
N MET A 1 -5.84 25.04 22.56
CA MET A 1 -6.73 25.43 21.42
C MET A 1 -8.04 24.70 21.55
N LYS A 2 -9.16 25.41 21.66
CA LYS A 2 -10.47 24.87 22.00
C LYS A 2 -11.17 24.31 20.74
N ARG A 3 -11.51 23.02 20.77
CA ARG A 3 -12.12 22.22 19.68
C ARG A 3 -13.60 22.56 19.37
N ARG A 4 -14.10 23.76 19.58
CA ARG A 4 -15.55 24.07 19.57
C ARG A 4 -16.03 25.09 18.52
N GLU A 5 -15.23 25.45 17.52
CA GLU A 5 -15.61 26.48 16.56
C GLU A 5 -15.89 26.01 15.11
N PHE A 6 -15.97 24.67 14.88
CA PHE A 6 -16.12 24.14 13.51
C PHE A 6 -17.57 23.87 13.06
N LEU A 7 -18.57 24.24 13.87
CA LEU A 7 -20.01 23.93 13.57
C LEU A 7 -20.92 25.16 13.60
N LYS A 8 -20.50 26.30 13.06
CA LYS A 8 -21.37 27.48 12.86
C LYS A 8 -21.34 27.98 11.43
N CYS A 9 -21.86 27.18 10.51
CA CYS A 9 -22.34 27.65 9.21
C CYS A 9 -23.68 26.98 8.89
N SER A 10 -24.69 27.31 9.67
CA SER A 10 -26.10 27.05 9.29
C SER A 10 -26.67 28.36 8.78
N GLY A 11 -26.60 28.60 7.49
CA GLY A 11 -27.27 29.68 6.80
C GLY A 11 -28.74 29.32 6.58
N THR A 12 -29.60 29.99 7.28
CA THR A 12 -31.06 30.03 7.02
C THR A 12 -31.30 30.75 5.68
N GLY A 13 -31.93 30.06 4.74
CA GLY A 13 -32.47 30.60 3.51
C GLY A 13 -33.88 30.09 3.31
N VAL A 14 -34.89 30.86 3.82
CA VAL A 14 -36.29 30.63 3.49
C VAL A 14 -36.56 31.29 2.14
N GLY A 15 -36.98 30.50 1.17
CA GLY A 15 -37.42 30.99 -0.15
C GLY A 15 -38.58 30.14 -0.64
N ALA A 16 -39.83 30.63 -0.46
CA ALA A 16 -41.02 30.05 -1.04
C ALA A 16 -41.05 30.29 -2.55
N GLY A 17 -41.27 29.29 -3.35
CA GLY A 17 -41.49 29.38 -4.79
C GLY A 17 -42.13 28.12 -5.33
N LEU A 18 -43.47 28.10 -5.37
CA LEU A 18 -44.28 27.13 -6.07
C LEU A 18 -44.14 27.37 -7.58
N ALA A 19 -43.51 26.47 -8.29
CA ALA A 19 -43.66 26.32 -9.73
C ALA A 19 -43.68 24.82 -10.08
N ALA A 20 -44.88 24.37 -10.39
CA ALA A 20 -45.08 23.03 -10.94
C ALA A 20 -44.55 22.98 -12.38
N LEU A 21 -43.46 22.31 -12.61
CA LEU A 21 -42.97 21.95 -13.94
C LEU A 21 -42.96 20.43 -14.01
N SER A 22 -43.90 19.91 -14.79
CA SER A 22 -43.92 18.50 -15.22
C SER A 22 -42.69 18.20 -16.05
N LEU A 23 -41.70 17.53 -15.47
CA LEU A 23 -40.56 16.99 -16.22
C LEU A 23 -40.95 15.57 -16.62
N ALA A 24 -41.26 15.43 -17.93
CA ALA A 24 -41.25 14.15 -18.61
C ALA A 24 -39.91 13.47 -18.41
N GLY A 25 -39.87 12.42 -17.63
CA GLY A 25 -38.66 11.61 -17.40
C GLY A 25 -38.22 10.96 -18.71
N SER A 26 -37.19 11.51 -19.30
CA SER A 26 -36.44 10.77 -20.34
C SER A 26 -35.74 9.60 -19.66
N VAL A 27 -36.33 8.43 -19.80
CA VAL A 27 -35.66 7.17 -19.47
C VAL A 27 -34.51 7.02 -20.46
N VAL A 28 -33.29 7.38 -20.04
CA VAL A 28 -32.07 7.04 -20.79
C VAL A 28 -31.94 5.54 -20.72
N ALA A 29 -32.30 4.86 -21.82
CA ALA A 29 -32.07 3.44 -21.97
C ALA A 29 -30.55 3.19 -21.86
N GLN A 30 -30.13 2.49 -20.80
CA GLN A 30 -28.78 1.98 -20.70
C GLN A 30 -28.52 1.04 -21.87
N PRO A 31 -27.40 1.20 -22.60
CA PRO A 31 -27.04 0.25 -23.63
C PRO A 31 -26.89 -1.15 -23.00
N PRO A 32 -27.32 -2.21 -23.69
CA PRO A 32 -27.18 -3.57 -23.15
C PRO A 32 -25.71 -3.83 -22.84
N ALA A 33 -25.44 -4.32 -21.63
CA ALA A 33 -24.12 -4.77 -21.24
C ALA A 33 -23.62 -5.73 -22.30
N GLN A 34 -22.57 -5.36 -23.00
CA GLN A 34 -21.86 -6.24 -23.92
C GLN A 34 -21.37 -7.42 -23.11
N GLN A 35 -22.08 -8.53 -23.16
CA GLN A 35 -21.59 -9.81 -22.69
C GLN A 35 -20.32 -10.08 -23.48
N GLY A 36 -19.16 -9.89 -22.81
CA GLY A 36 -17.86 -10.14 -23.38
C GLY A 36 -17.86 -11.53 -23.98
N ALA A 37 -17.65 -11.61 -25.31
CA ALA A 37 -17.46 -12.87 -26.00
C ALA A 37 -16.39 -13.64 -25.25
N GLN A 38 -16.76 -14.73 -24.58
CA GLN A 38 -15.82 -15.67 -23.99
C GLN A 38 -14.98 -16.20 -25.15
N GLN A 39 -13.73 -15.75 -25.25
CA GLN A 39 -12.76 -16.34 -26.15
C GLN A 39 -12.68 -17.84 -25.84
N PRO A 40 -12.83 -18.71 -26.83
CA PRO A 40 -12.65 -20.14 -26.61
C PRO A 40 -11.26 -20.36 -26.00
N ALA A 41 -11.22 -21.09 -24.88
CA ALA A 41 -9.97 -21.45 -24.21
C ALA A 41 -9.06 -22.17 -25.21
N GLN A 42 -8.01 -21.50 -25.64
CA GLN A 42 -6.97 -22.14 -26.44
C GLN A 42 -6.35 -23.24 -25.58
N PRO A 43 -6.19 -24.47 -26.07
CA PRO A 43 -5.46 -25.49 -25.36
C PRO A 43 -4.04 -25.00 -25.14
N GLY A 44 -3.80 -24.50 -23.90
CA GLY A 44 -2.54 -23.87 -23.54
C GLY A 44 -1.42 -24.89 -23.60
N THR A 45 -0.48 -24.68 -24.50
CA THR A 45 0.87 -25.21 -24.35
C THR A 45 1.33 -24.86 -22.93
N PRO A 46 1.82 -25.81 -22.11
CA PRO A 46 2.32 -25.48 -20.79
C PRO A 46 3.47 -24.49 -20.94
N SER A 47 3.16 -23.21 -20.79
CA SER A 47 4.18 -22.17 -20.82
C SER A 47 5.02 -22.37 -19.57
N ALA A 48 6.29 -22.71 -19.76
CA ALA A 48 7.25 -22.77 -18.67
C ALA A 48 7.18 -21.42 -17.93
N GLN A 49 6.67 -21.43 -16.71
CA GLN A 49 6.59 -20.21 -15.91
C GLN A 49 8.02 -19.68 -15.73
N PRO A 50 8.26 -18.40 -16.01
CA PRO A 50 9.60 -17.84 -15.83
C PRO A 50 10.02 -18.08 -14.37
N ILE A 51 11.23 -18.61 -14.19
CA ILE A 51 11.80 -18.85 -12.87
C ILE A 51 11.87 -17.50 -12.17
N ARG A 52 11.03 -17.30 -11.15
CA ARG A 52 11.03 -16.07 -10.39
C ARG A 52 12.30 -15.98 -9.57
N PRO A 53 12.98 -14.84 -9.56
CA PRO A 53 14.14 -14.65 -8.69
C PRO A 53 13.71 -14.84 -7.23
N ARG A 54 14.55 -15.51 -6.43
CA ARG A 54 14.35 -15.63 -5.00
C ARG A 54 14.92 -14.41 -4.30
N TYR A 55 14.21 -13.96 -3.28
CA TYR A 55 14.64 -12.84 -2.47
C TYR A 55 14.60 -13.21 -0.99
N GLU A 56 15.55 -12.66 -0.25
CA GLU A 56 15.56 -12.65 1.22
C GLU A 56 15.23 -11.26 1.71
N PHE A 57 14.54 -11.19 2.84
CA PHE A 57 14.10 -9.95 3.43
C PHE A 57 14.57 -9.84 4.89
N GLU A 58 15.06 -8.66 5.23
CA GLU A 58 15.35 -8.26 6.61
C GLU A 58 14.58 -6.98 6.92
N VAL A 59 14.00 -6.92 8.11
CA VAL A 59 13.28 -5.75 8.63
C VAL A 59 14.06 -5.19 9.80
N ASP A 60 14.62 -4.00 9.64
CA ASP A 60 15.32 -3.26 10.69
C ASP A 60 14.41 -2.18 11.26
N ILE A 61 14.20 -2.14 12.57
CA ILE A 61 13.58 -0.99 13.22
C ILE A 61 14.64 0.11 13.35
N VAL A 62 14.54 1.15 12.51
CA VAL A 62 15.56 2.20 12.42
C VAL A 62 15.26 3.39 13.30
N GLU A 63 13.99 3.59 13.67
CA GLU A 63 13.57 4.70 14.53
C GLU A 63 12.43 4.29 15.44
N GLY A 64 12.42 4.89 16.62
CA GLY A 64 11.32 4.84 17.57
C GLY A 64 11.29 3.64 18.48
N GLN A 65 10.26 3.62 19.33
CA GLN A 65 10.00 2.56 20.28
C GLN A 65 8.50 2.45 20.56
N CYS A 66 8.00 1.22 20.60
CA CYS A 66 6.67 0.87 21.08
C CYS A 66 6.75 -0.39 21.96
N GLY A 67 5.61 -0.96 22.38
CA GLY A 67 5.60 -2.17 23.21
C GLY A 67 6.47 -3.30 22.64
N PRO A 68 6.19 -3.78 21.40
CA PRO A 68 6.94 -4.90 20.81
C PRO A 68 8.24 -4.49 20.09
N HIS A 69 8.44 -3.21 19.74
CA HIS A 69 9.55 -2.79 18.87
C HIS A 69 10.39 -1.67 19.48
N LYS A 70 11.71 -1.74 19.22
CA LYS A 70 12.69 -0.68 19.56
C LYS A 70 13.71 -0.53 18.43
N ALA A 71 14.24 0.68 18.26
CA ALA A 71 15.31 0.96 17.31
C ALA A 71 16.51 0.01 17.51
N GLY A 72 17.09 -0.45 16.41
CA GLY A 72 18.18 -1.44 16.37
C GLY A 72 17.71 -2.90 16.33
N GLN A 73 16.42 -3.17 16.50
CA GLN A 73 15.88 -4.53 16.36
C GLN A 73 15.91 -4.97 14.89
N LYS A 74 16.40 -6.19 14.64
CA LYS A 74 16.42 -6.84 13.32
C LYS A 74 15.54 -8.09 13.33
N ILE A 75 14.80 -8.30 12.27
CA ILE A 75 13.82 -9.37 12.13
C ILE A 75 13.98 -9.98 10.74
N LYS A 76 14.21 -11.29 10.65
CA LYS A 76 14.20 -12.00 9.36
C LYS A 76 12.77 -12.25 8.90
N TYR A 77 12.48 -11.88 7.67
CA TYR A 77 11.14 -12.05 7.10
C TYR A 77 11.22 -13.05 5.92
N PRO A 78 10.28 -13.99 5.78
CA PRO A 78 9.08 -14.17 6.61
C PRO A 78 9.28 -15.01 7.88
N ASP A 79 10.46 -15.57 8.13
CA ASP A 79 10.70 -16.60 9.16
C ASP A 79 10.29 -16.14 10.57
N GLU A 80 10.58 -14.90 10.89
CA GLU A 80 10.32 -14.30 12.19
C GLU A 80 9.13 -13.30 12.17
N LYS A 81 8.24 -13.40 11.17
CA LYS A 81 7.12 -12.45 11.02
C LYS A 81 6.24 -12.32 12.27
N GLY A 82 6.15 -13.37 13.08
CA GLY A 82 5.42 -13.36 14.35
C GLY A 82 5.98 -12.39 15.40
N LYS A 83 7.20 -11.88 15.22
CA LYS A 83 7.80 -10.84 16.07
C LYS A 83 7.37 -9.42 15.67
N ILE A 84 6.73 -9.25 14.51
CA ILE A 84 6.28 -7.96 14.01
C ILE A 84 4.84 -7.73 14.47
N CYS A 85 4.56 -6.58 15.09
CA CYS A 85 3.21 -6.27 15.52
C CYS A 85 2.25 -6.16 14.32
N PRO A 86 0.97 -6.52 14.48
CA PRO A 86 -0.01 -6.53 13.38
C PRO A 86 -0.11 -5.18 12.63
N TRP A 87 -0.11 -4.07 13.34
CA TRP A 87 -0.22 -2.74 12.71
C TRP A 87 0.97 -2.40 11.83
N LEU A 88 2.20 -2.73 12.27
CA LEU A 88 3.39 -2.54 11.44
C LEU A 88 3.36 -3.51 10.25
N MET A 89 2.95 -4.77 10.48
CA MET A 89 2.82 -5.78 9.42
C MET A 89 1.84 -5.32 8.34
N ASP A 90 0.67 -4.80 8.70
CA ASP A 90 -0.32 -4.30 7.75
C ASP A 90 0.24 -3.16 6.91
N SER A 91 0.95 -2.21 7.54
CA SER A 91 1.57 -1.09 6.82
C SER A 91 2.64 -1.53 5.83
N MET A 92 3.43 -2.55 6.16
CA MET A 92 4.53 -3.01 5.31
C MET A 92 4.12 -4.04 4.27
N SER A 93 2.95 -4.68 4.40
CA SER A 93 2.51 -5.77 3.54
C SER A 93 2.49 -5.41 2.04
N GLY A 94 2.02 -4.20 1.70
CA GLY A 94 1.99 -3.70 0.33
C GLY A 94 3.40 -3.51 -0.25
N ALA A 95 4.31 -2.92 0.52
CA ALA A 95 5.69 -2.72 0.10
C ALA A 95 6.44 -4.06 -0.06
N VAL A 96 6.30 -4.96 0.90
CA VAL A 96 6.88 -6.31 0.81
C VAL A 96 6.43 -7.01 -0.46
N ARG A 97 5.12 -6.97 -0.77
CA ARG A 97 4.58 -7.59 -1.98
C ARG A 97 5.20 -7.00 -3.26
N VAL A 98 5.36 -5.68 -3.36
CA VAL A 98 6.04 -5.06 -4.51
C VAL A 98 7.48 -5.55 -4.61
N LEU A 99 8.20 -5.61 -3.50
CA LEU A 99 9.59 -6.06 -3.45
C LEU A 99 9.73 -7.56 -3.78
N GLU A 100 8.79 -8.43 -3.37
CA GLU A 100 8.75 -9.87 -3.69
C GLU A 100 8.66 -10.13 -5.20
N TYR A 101 8.02 -9.21 -5.94
CA TYR A 101 7.95 -9.28 -7.41
C TYR A 101 9.11 -8.56 -8.11
N GLY A 102 10.14 -8.16 -7.37
CA GLY A 102 11.32 -7.49 -7.93
C GLY A 102 11.12 -6.00 -8.21
N GLY A 103 9.97 -5.45 -7.84
CA GLY A 103 9.65 -4.04 -7.99
C GLY A 103 10.29 -3.15 -6.92
N SER A 104 10.02 -1.86 -7.02
CA SER A 104 10.32 -0.83 -6.01
C SER A 104 9.23 0.24 -6.04
N LEU A 105 9.02 0.94 -4.92
CA LEU A 105 8.14 2.10 -4.88
C LEU A 105 8.87 3.34 -5.44
N PRO A 106 8.19 4.27 -6.10
CA PRO A 106 8.82 5.29 -6.96
C PRO A 106 9.58 6.40 -6.22
N TRP A 107 9.21 6.70 -4.98
CA TRP A 107 9.85 7.77 -4.20
C TRP A 107 11.18 7.32 -3.61
N LEU A 108 12.19 8.19 -3.70
CA LEU A 108 13.57 7.89 -3.31
C LEU A 108 14.00 8.50 -1.97
N TYR A 109 13.29 9.54 -1.49
CA TYR A 109 13.61 10.30 -0.27
C TYR A 109 15.06 10.83 -0.22
N LYS A 110 15.57 11.29 -1.39
CA LYS A 110 16.95 11.77 -1.53
C LYS A 110 17.32 12.85 -0.51
N GLY A 111 18.52 12.73 0.06
CA GLY A 111 19.04 13.68 1.04
C GLY A 111 18.41 13.58 2.42
N THR A 112 17.65 12.54 2.71
CA THR A 112 17.09 12.27 4.03
C THR A 112 17.71 11.02 4.67
N ALA A 113 17.45 10.80 5.97
CA ALA A 113 17.84 9.57 6.66
C ALA A 113 17.16 8.31 6.09
N TYR A 114 16.14 8.48 5.27
CA TYR A 114 15.36 7.42 4.64
C TYR A 114 15.65 7.27 3.14
N GLU A 115 16.80 7.76 2.68
CA GLU A 115 17.19 7.60 1.29
C GLU A 115 17.29 6.12 0.94
N LYS A 116 16.62 5.74 -0.17
CA LYS A 116 16.52 4.35 -0.58
C LYS A 116 17.63 3.95 -1.53
N VAL A 117 18.06 2.69 -1.39
CA VAL A 117 18.86 2.00 -2.40
C VAL A 117 17.90 1.22 -3.30
N ILE A 118 18.03 1.36 -4.60
CA ILE A 118 17.27 0.58 -5.60
C ILE A 118 18.27 -0.08 -6.54
N ASP A 119 18.54 -1.36 -6.29
CA ASP A 119 19.31 -2.23 -7.18
C ASP A 119 18.52 -3.51 -7.46
N PRO A 120 18.00 -3.67 -8.69
CA PRO A 120 17.23 -4.86 -9.06
C PRO A 120 18.00 -6.17 -8.94
N ASN A 121 19.30 -6.13 -9.09
CA ASN A 121 20.19 -7.30 -9.06
C ASN A 121 20.88 -7.52 -7.71
N GLY A 122 20.79 -6.57 -6.81
CA GLY A 122 21.42 -6.60 -5.51
C GLY A 122 20.43 -6.29 -4.38
N ILE A 123 20.68 -5.16 -3.71
CA ILE A 123 19.93 -4.71 -2.54
C ILE A 123 18.94 -3.62 -2.93
N THR A 124 17.69 -3.80 -2.53
CA THR A 124 16.67 -2.73 -2.60
C THR A 124 16.11 -2.50 -1.20
N THR A 125 16.00 -1.24 -0.79
CA THR A 125 15.47 -0.87 0.51
C THR A 125 14.15 -0.11 0.40
N GLU A 126 13.31 -0.23 1.41
CA GLU A 126 12.06 0.54 1.58
C GLU A 126 11.89 0.94 3.04
N PHE A 127 11.25 2.08 3.28
CA PHE A 127 10.98 2.56 4.64
C PHE A 127 9.48 2.68 4.86
N ILE A 128 9.02 2.10 5.96
CA ILE A 128 7.61 2.08 6.33
C ILE A 128 7.45 2.59 7.75
N ARG A 129 6.49 3.49 7.92
CA ARG A 129 6.12 4.02 9.24
C ARG A 129 4.93 3.24 9.79
N CYS A 130 5.00 2.88 11.08
CA CYS A 130 3.86 2.34 11.80
C CYS A 130 2.72 3.36 11.84
N PRO A 131 1.45 2.96 11.64
CA PRO A 131 0.31 3.88 11.65
C PRO A 131 -0.13 4.30 13.05
N ASP A 132 0.49 3.79 14.12
CA ASP A 132 0.18 4.22 15.49
C ASP A 132 0.44 5.72 15.64
N PRO A 133 -0.60 6.55 15.92
CA PRO A 133 -0.47 7.98 16.03
C PRO A 133 0.23 8.42 17.33
N THR A 134 0.36 7.52 18.30
CA THR A 134 0.91 7.82 19.63
C THR A 134 2.40 7.55 19.73
N ARG A 135 2.92 6.68 18.85
CA ARG A 135 4.34 6.27 18.86
C ARG A 135 4.86 6.14 17.44
N VAL A 136 5.93 6.85 17.15
CA VAL A 136 6.60 6.74 15.87
C VAL A 136 7.53 5.55 15.89
N VAL A 137 7.30 4.60 14.99
CA VAL A 137 8.23 3.50 14.70
C VAL A 137 8.41 3.46 13.20
N VAL A 138 9.68 3.47 12.74
CA VAL A 138 10.04 3.35 11.32
C VAL A 138 10.83 2.07 11.13
N ALA A 139 10.37 1.25 10.20
CA ALA A 139 11.02 0.03 9.76
C ALA A 139 11.65 0.22 8.38
N LYS A 140 12.89 -0.22 8.23
CA LYS A 140 13.58 -0.37 6.95
C LYS A 140 13.45 -1.83 6.51
N ILE A 141 12.86 -2.05 5.35
CA ILE A 141 12.78 -3.35 4.70
C ILE A 141 13.95 -3.43 3.72
N THR A 142 14.80 -4.43 3.87
CA THR A 142 15.92 -4.71 2.97
C THR A 142 15.62 -5.99 2.21
N ARG A 143 15.51 -5.90 0.88
CA ARG A 143 15.44 -7.04 -0.03
C ARG A 143 16.82 -7.34 -0.58
N ARG A 144 17.24 -8.60 -0.56
CA ARG A 144 18.45 -9.11 -1.22
C ARG A 144 18.08 -10.18 -2.25
N ARG A 145 18.64 -10.10 -3.45
CA ARG A 145 18.49 -11.16 -4.44
C ARG A 145 19.37 -12.35 -4.06
N VAL A 146 18.77 -13.55 -4.02
CA VAL A 146 19.51 -14.80 -3.83
C VAL A 146 19.93 -15.29 -5.20
N VAL A 147 21.24 -15.33 -5.44
CA VAL A 147 21.80 -15.95 -6.65
C VAL A 147 21.95 -17.44 -6.33
N SER A 148 21.16 -18.29 -7.01
CA SER A 148 21.36 -19.72 -6.94
C SER A 148 22.67 -20.04 -7.69
N GLY A 149 23.68 -20.51 -6.96
CA GLY A 149 24.91 -21.03 -7.54
C GLY A 149 24.66 -22.35 -8.29
#